data_b187847012825cfe7ec8fca7df51a04d
#
_entry.id   b187847012825cfe7ec8fca7df51a04d
#
_cell.length_a   1.000
_cell.length_b   1.000
_cell.length_c   1.000
_cell.angle_alpha   90.00
_cell.angle_beta   90.00
_cell.angle_gamma   90.00
#
_symmetry.space_group_name_H-M   'P 1'
#
loop_
_entity.id
_entity.type
_entity.pdbx_description
1 polymer ?
#
loop_
_entity_poly.entity_id
_entity_poly.type
_entity_poly.pdbx_seq_one_letter_code
_entity_poly.pdbx_strand_id
1 'polypeptide(L)' 'MPTELIMQKKKMVLNVNELAKTLGISKPTAYELTRRDGFPAIRVSERRIIIPVEALCKWLEAEAVNGVTA' A
#
# COMPACT_ATOMS: atom_id res chain seq x y z
N MET A 1 -16.60 -15.68 -4.58
CA MET A 1 -16.78 -15.24 -4.22
C MET A 1 -16.78 -14.94 -3.71
N PRO A 2 -16.62 -15.14 -3.80
CA PRO A 2 -16.75 -14.59 -3.42
C PRO A 2 -16.73 -13.91 -2.77
N THR A 3 -16.76 -13.79 -2.74
CA THR A 3 -16.78 -12.99 -2.25
C THR A 3 -16.04 -12.44 -1.83
N GLU A 4 -15.44 -12.77 -2.20
CA GLU A 4 -14.83 -12.17 -1.84
C GLU A 4 -14.42 -11.30 -2.09
N LEU A 5 -14.40 -11.40 -2.92
CA LEU A 5 -14.26 -10.45 -3.24
C LEU A 5 -14.89 -9.53 -2.99
N ILE A 6 -15.44 -9.77 -2.90
CA ILE A 6 -16.19 -8.94 -2.61
C ILE A 6 -16.00 -8.19 -1.65
N MET A 7 -15.59 -8.35 -1.19
CA MET A 7 -15.37 -7.65 -0.35
C MET A 7 -14.32 -7.05 -0.44
N GLN A 8 -13.61 -7.52 -1.05
CA GLN A 8 -12.59 -6.93 -1.20
C GLN A 8 -12.71 -5.99 -2.10
N LYS A 9 -13.29 -6.16 -2.95
CA LYS A 9 -13.51 -5.21 -3.85
C LYS A 9 -13.94 -4.04 -3.20
N LYS A 10 -14.38 -4.08 -2.05
CA LYS A 10 -14.79 -2.92 -1.46
C LYS A 10 -13.64 -2.06 -1.14
N LYS A 11 -12.46 -2.56 -0.94
CA LYS A 11 -11.30 -1.74 -0.62
C LYS A 11 -10.43 -1.61 -1.84
N MET A 12 -10.63 -0.55 -2.60
CA MET A 12 -9.77 -0.27 -3.74
C MET A 12 -8.55 0.51 -3.33
N VAL A 13 -8.62 1.20 -2.22
CA VAL A 13 -7.47 1.97 -1.71
C VAL A 13 -7.36 1.77 -0.22
N LEU A 14 -6.16 2.01 0.31
CA LEU A 14 -5.90 1.93 1.73
C LEU A 14 -5.46 3.30 2.22
N ASN A 15 -5.73 3.57 3.48
CA ASN A 15 -5.11 4.72 4.11
C ASN A 15 -3.82 4.24 4.78
N VAL A 16 -3.05 5.16 5.38
CA VAL A 16 -1.75 4.79 5.93
C VAL A 16 -1.88 3.82 7.09
N ASN A 17 -2.92 3.97 7.91
CA ASN A 17 -3.16 3.03 8.99
C ASN A 17 -3.37 1.63 8.46
N GLU A 18 -4.20 1.53 7.44
CA GLU A 18 -4.49 0.23 6.84
C GLU A 18 -3.27 -0.34 6.15
N LEU A 19 -2.47 0.53 5.54
CA LEU A 19 -1.23 0.09 4.91
C LEU A 19 -0.30 -0.53 5.96
N ALA A 20 -0.16 0.13 7.10
CA ALA A 20 0.69 -0.38 8.16
C ALA A 20 0.24 -1.76 8.61
N LYS A 21 -1.06 -1.92 8.79
CA LYS A 21 -1.60 -3.21 9.22
C LYS A 21 -1.40 -4.28 8.17
N THR A 22 -1.64 -3.91 6.92
CA THR A 22 -1.51 -4.85 5.82
C THR A 22 -0.08 -5.36 5.68
N LEU A 23 0.89 -4.47 5.83
CA LEU A 23 2.28 -4.83 5.68
C LEU A 23 2.91 -5.32 6.99
N GLY A 24 2.20 -5.16 8.09
CA GLY A 24 2.75 -5.59 9.37
C GLY A 24 3.89 -4.71 9.85
N ILE A 25 3.81 -3.42 9.60
CA ILE A 25 4.85 -2.48 10.00
C ILE A 25 4.23 -1.39 10.86
N SER A 26 5.08 -0.60 11.49
CA SER A 26 4.60 0.47 12.34
C SER A 26 4.06 1.61 11.47
N LYS A 27 3.23 2.45 12.09
CA LYS A 27 2.65 3.56 11.39
C LYS A 27 3.70 4.55 10.90
N PRO A 28 4.68 4.93 11.73
CA PRO A 28 5.74 5.81 11.23
C PRO A 28 6.48 5.23 10.04
N THR A 29 6.73 3.94 10.06
CA THR A 29 7.41 3.29 8.95
C THR A 29 6.53 3.33 7.70
N ALA A 30 5.23 3.15 7.86
CA ALA A 30 4.31 3.22 6.73
C ALA A 30 4.32 4.62 6.13
N TYR A 31 4.36 5.65 6.97
CA TYR A 31 4.42 7.02 6.47
C TYR A 31 5.70 7.26 5.67
N GLU A 32 6.80 6.75 6.18
CA GLU A 32 8.06 6.90 5.46
C GLU A 32 8.02 6.20 4.13
N LEU A 33 7.37 5.04 4.10
CA LEU A 33 7.26 4.29 2.87
C LEU A 33 6.51 5.08 1.81
N THR A 34 5.48 5.82 2.21
CA THR A 34 4.71 6.60 1.24
C THR A 34 5.50 7.74 0.64
N ARG A 35 6.64 8.07 1.22
CA ARG A 35 7.47 9.15 0.69
C ARG A 35 8.56 8.65 -0.25
N ARG A 36 8.71 7.33 -0.36
CA ARG A 36 9.75 6.80 -1.23
C ARG A 36 9.39 7.00 -2.68
N ASP A 37 10.40 7.26 -3.48
CA ASP A 37 10.20 7.40 -4.92
C ASP A 37 9.67 6.09 -5.47
N GLY A 38 8.67 6.19 -6.29
CA GLY A 38 8.13 5.01 -6.94
C GLY A 38 7.06 4.28 -6.13
N PHE A 39 6.88 4.65 -4.86
CA PHE A 39 5.84 4.01 -4.09
C PHE A 39 4.47 4.54 -4.54
N PRO A 40 3.49 3.66 -4.75
CA PRO A 40 2.19 4.08 -5.27
C PRO A 40 1.31 4.70 -4.19
N ALA A 41 1.62 5.92 -3.81
CA ALA A 41 0.83 6.67 -2.86
C ALA A 41 0.32 7.93 -3.52
N ILE A 42 -0.92 8.26 -3.28
CA ILE A 42 -1.54 9.45 -3.81
C ILE A 42 -1.87 10.38 -2.67
N ARG A 43 -1.34 11.59 -2.72
CA ARG A 43 -1.64 12.57 -1.70
C ARG A 43 -2.87 13.34 -2.11
N VAL A 44 -3.97 13.05 -1.47
CA VAL A 44 -5.25 13.68 -1.78
C VAL A 44 -5.33 15.06 -1.17
N SER A 45 -4.76 15.22 0.01
CA SER A 45 -4.72 16.50 0.69
C SER A 45 -3.53 16.46 1.62
N GLU A 46 -3.32 17.54 2.36
CA GLU A 46 -2.19 17.59 3.27
C GLU A 46 -2.16 16.44 4.26
N ARG A 47 -3.35 16.00 4.66
CA ARG A 47 -3.42 14.98 5.69
C ARG A 47 -3.92 13.65 5.20
N ARG A 48 -4.24 13.58 3.93
CA ARG A 48 -4.86 12.36 3.43
C ARG A 48 -4.03 11.76 2.33
N ILE A 49 -3.59 10.54 2.58
CA ILE A 49 -2.81 9.79 1.61
C ILE A 49 -3.54 8.47 1.38
N ILE A 50 -3.72 8.10 0.14
CA ILE A 50 -4.34 6.83 -0.19
C ILE A 50 -3.39 6.00 -1.03
N ILE A 51 -3.49 4.70 -0.90
CA ILE A 51 -2.63 3.77 -1.61
C ILE A 51 -3.51 2.80 -2.39
N PRO A 52 -3.50 2.84 -3.72
CA PRO A 52 -4.29 1.91 -4.51
C PRO A 52 -3.81 0.48 -4.28
N VAL A 53 -4.73 -0.41 -3.96
CA VAL A 53 -4.36 -1.77 -3.61
C VAL A 53 -3.67 -2.48 -4.77
N GLU A 54 -4.20 -2.31 -5.97
CA GLU A 54 -3.63 -2.97 -7.12
C GLU A 54 -2.21 -2.50 -7.39
N ALA A 55 -2.00 -1.21 -7.31
CA ALA A 55 -0.67 -0.66 -7.53
C ALA A 55 0.29 -1.11 -6.43
N LEU A 56 -0.22 -1.21 -5.20
CA LEU A 56 0.59 -1.69 -4.10
C LEU A 56 1.05 -3.12 -4.34
N CYS A 57 0.17 -3.96 -4.84
CA CYS A 57 0.53 -5.33 -5.12
C CYS A 57 1.65 -5.41 -6.15
N LYS A 58 1.55 -4.60 -7.19
CA LYS A 58 2.59 -4.58 -8.22
C LYS A 58 3.90 -4.06 -7.67
N TRP A 59 3.82 -3.05 -6.82
CA TRP A 59 5.01 -2.51 -6.20
C TRP A 59 5.69 -3.55 -5.32
N LEU A 60 4.90 -4.30 -4.55
CA LEU A 60 5.44 -5.33 -3.69
C LEU A 60 6.12 -6.42 -4.51
N GLU A 61 5.53 -6.79 -5.63
CA GLU A 61 6.13 -7.81 -6.48
C GLU A 61 7.47 -7.34 -7.01
N ALA A 62 7.53 -6.10 -7.45
CA ALA A 62 8.77 -5.55 -7.98
C ALA A 62 9.83 -5.46 -6.90
N GLU A 63 9.44 -5.04 -5.71
CA GLU A 63 10.38 -4.92 -4.61
C GLU A 63 10.88 -6.28 -4.15
N ALA A 64 10.03 -7.28 -4.19
CA ALA A 64 10.43 -8.61 -3.79
C ALA A 64 11.54 -9.14 -4.69
N VAL A 65 11.42 -8.87 -5.98
CA VAL A 65 12.44 -9.31 -6.92
C VAL A 65 13.72 -8.52 -6.71
N ASN A 66 13.62 -7.20 -6.60
CA ASN A 66 14.81 -6.37 -6.43
C ASN A 66 15.39 -6.48 -5.03
N GLY A 67 14.53 -6.58 -4.04
CA GLY A 67 14.98 -6.60 -2.66
C GLY A 67 15.73 -7.86 -2.30
N VAL A 68 15.36 -8.95 -2.93
CA VAL A 68 16.00 -10.22 -2.61
C VAL A 68 17.48 -10.18 -2.95
N THR A 69 17.84 -9.39 -3.92
CA THR A 69 19.23 -9.31 -4.34
C THR A 69 20.02 -8.31 -3.54
N ALA A 70 19.35 -7.54 -2.71
CA ALA A 70 20.02 -6.47 -1.97
C ALA A 70 20.86 -6.97 -0.80
#